data_722c4a752f0c6672833be001404c9bc1
#
_entry.id   722c4a752f0c6672833be001404c9bc1
#
_cell.length_a   1.000
_cell.length_b   1.000
_cell.length_c   1.000
_cell.angle_alpha   90.00
_cell.angle_beta   90.00
_cell.angle_gamma   90.00
#
_symmetry.space_group_name_H-M   'P 1'
#
loop_
_entity.id
_entity.type
_entity.pdbx_description
1 polymer ?
#
loop_
_entity_poly.entity_id
_entity_poly.type
_entity_poly.pdbx_seq_one_letter_code
_entity_poly.pdbx_strand_id
1 'polypeptide(L)'
;MPSDDSTLPQPVLLVEEGLELRQIELADAEEMFMVVDANRGHLREWLPWLDGTNSIEDEVSFIGTTLEEYGRGDGALYAIRLDGDLVGAMSLNWIDWGNRGCGVGYWLSTEHTGRGIATRCCVRLMEHCFDDLGLHRFVLEAATENFPSRAIAERLGMRLEAITKDREWLYDHYVDSALYAITEPEWRSRD
;
A
#
# COMPACT_ATOMS: atom_id res chain seq x y z
N MET A 1 -23.94 -8.87 -3.39
CA MET A 1 -22.92 -9.81 -2.88
C MET A 1 -22.27 -10.47 -4.08
N PRO A 2 -21.08 -10.14 -4.48
CA PRO A 2 -20.37 -11.00 -5.41
C PRO A 2 -19.79 -12.18 -4.62
N SER A 3 -20.23 -13.37 -4.93
CA SER A 3 -19.72 -14.64 -4.41
C SER A 3 -19.02 -15.39 -5.54
N ASP A 4 -18.07 -14.75 -6.16
CA ASP A 4 -17.25 -15.40 -7.18
C ASP A 4 -15.77 -15.08 -6.87
N ASP A 5 -14.92 -16.11 -6.73
CA ASP A 5 -13.48 -16.00 -6.47
C ASP A 5 -12.73 -15.11 -7.48
N SER A 6 -13.41 -14.72 -8.56
CA SER A 6 -12.90 -13.85 -9.61
C SER A 6 -12.81 -12.35 -9.23
N THR A 7 -13.35 -11.95 -8.08
CA THR A 7 -13.34 -10.53 -7.61
C THR A 7 -12.34 -10.25 -6.51
N LEU A 8 -11.62 -11.25 -6.01
CA LEU A 8 -10.55 -11.02 -5.05
C LEU A 8 -9.26 -10.58 -5.75
N PRO A 9 -8.47 -9.71 -5.12
CA PRO A 9 -7.13 -9.39 -5.61
C PRO A 9 -6.28 -10.64 -5.78
N GLN A 10 -5.43 -10.69 -6.82
CA GLN A 10 -4.53 -11.83 -7.04
C GLN A 10 -3.53 -11.96 -5.90
N PRO A 11 -3.22 -13.17 -5.42
CA PRO A 11 -2.33 -13.36 -4.28
C PRO A 11 -0.85 -13.08 -4.60
N VAL A 12 -0.45 -13.11 -5.88
CA VAL A 12 0.91 -12.79 -6.31
C VAL A 12 0.87 -11.91 -7.56
N LEU A 13 1.56 -10.79 -7.50
CA LEU A 13 1.75 -9.87 -8.62
C LEU A 13 3.26 -9.77 -8.89
N LEU A 14 3.72 -10.43 -9.94
CA LEU A 14 5.10 -10.27 -10.39
C LEU A 14 5.31 -8.85 -10.94
N VAL A 15 6.26 -8.12 -10.37
CA VAL A 15 6.63 -6.77 -10.78
C VAL A 15 7.73 -6.82 -11.84
N GLU A 16 8.82 -7.50 -11.54
CA GLU A 16 9.96 -7.80 -12.41
C GLU A 16 10.74 -8.97 -11.84
N GLU A 17 11.79 -9.43 -12.53
CA GLU A 17 12.64 -10.52 -12.02
C GLU A 17 13.20 -10.15 -10.63
N GLY A 18 12.97 -11.01 -9.65
CA GLY A 18 13.37 -10.82 -8.25
C GLY A 18 12.49 -9.85 -7.43
N LEU A 19 11.50 -9.16 -8.03
CA LEU A 19 10.60 -8.25 -7.31
C LEU A 19 9.14 -8.65 -7.50
N GLU A 20 8.45 -8.91 -6.40
CA GLU A 20 7.04 -9.28 -6.40
C GLU A 20 6.26 -8.63 -5.24
N LEU A 21 4.96 -8.49 -5.43
CA LEU A 21 3.98 -8.26 -4.38
C LEU A 21 3.31 -9.61 -4.10
N ARG A 22 3.54 -10.15 -2.91
CA ARG A 22 2.92 -11.40 -2.47
C ARG A 22 1.99 -11.13 -1.32
N GLN A 23 0.73 -11.60 -1.42
CA GLN A 23 -0.22 -11.50 -0.31
C GLN A 23 0.44 -11.98 0.97
N ILE A 24 0.30 -11.18 2.01
CA ILE A 24 0.88 -11.50 3.32
C ILE A 24 0.22 -12.75 3.90
N GLU A 25 0.99 -13.58 4.57
CA GLU A 25 0.54 -14.78 5.27
C GLU A 25 0.90 -14.69 6.76
N LEU A 26 0.20 -15.44 7.61
CA LEU A 26 0.54 -15.48 9.04
C LEU A 26 1.99 -15.91 9.31
N ALA A 27 2.55 -16.72 8.41
CA ALA A 27 3.95 -17.15 8.50
C ALA A 27 4.95 -16.00 8.28
N ASP A 28 4.53 -14.90 7.67
CA ASP A 28 5.39 -13.73 7.42
C ASP A 28 5.52 -12.81 8.67
N ALA A 29 4.74 -13.05 9.74
CA ALA A 29 4.64 -12.14 10.89
C ALA A 29 6.00 -11.88 11.57
N GLU A 30 6.81 -12.92 11.77
CA GLU A 30 8.13 -12.78 12.41
C GLU A 30 9.08 -11.94 11.53
N GLU A 31 9.15 -12.24 10.23
CA GLU A 31 9.98 -11.49 9.28
C GLU A 31 9.51 -10.02 9.18
N MET A 32 8.20 -9.80 9.09
CA MET A 32 7.60 -8.46 9.04
C MET A 32 7.93 -7.66 10.30
N PHE A 33 7.74 -8.25 11.47
CA PHE A 33 8.09 -7.61 12.75
C PHE A 33 9.57 -7.22 12.81
N MET A 34 10.48 -8.10 12.40
CA MET A 34 11.91 -7.81 12.38
C MET A 34 12.25 -6.62 11.48
N VAL A 35 11.64 -6.55 10.29
CA VAL A 35 11.85 -5.43 9.36
C VAL A 35 11.27 -4.15 9.93
N VAL A 36 10.07 -4.18 10.51
CA VAL A 36 9.44 -3.01 11.16
C VAL A 36 10.29 -2.53 12.33
N ASP A 37 10.72 -3.42 13.21
CA ASP A 37 11.50 -3.08 14.41
C ASP A 37 12.86 -2.47 14.07
N ALA A 38 13.54 -2.99 13.06
CA ALA A 38 14.80 -2.43 12.57
C ALA A 38 14.65 -1.05 11.93
N ASN A 39 13.43 -0.65 11.52
CA ASN A 39 13.15 0.58 10.79
C ASN A 39 12.25 1.57 11.55
N ARG A 40 11.98 1.36 12.85
CA ARG A 40 11.04 2.17 13.65
C ARG A 40 11.24 3.67 13.50
N GLY A 41 12.46 4.18 13.59
CA GLY A 41 12.76 5.61 13.48
C GLY A 41 12.29 6.22 12.17
N HIS A 42 12.54 5.55 11.05
CA HIS A 42 12.14 5.98 9.73
C HIS A 42 10.62 5.85 9.49
N LEU A 43 10.05 4.71 9.88
CA LEU A 43 8.63 4.44 9.65
C LEU A 43 7.74 5.32 10.53
N ARG A 44 8.17 5.61 11.77
CA ARG A 44 7.41 6.43 12.71
C ARG A 44 7.21 7.87 12.27
N GLU A 45 8.03 8.35 11.35
CA GLU A 45 7.86 9.70 10.79
C GLU A 45 6.55 9.85 10.01
N TRP A 46 6.00 8.74 9.48
CA TRP A 46 4.87 8.78 8.56
C TRP A 46 3.72 7.84 8.89
N LEU A 47 3.93 6.87 9.77
CA LEU A 47 2.98 5.78 10.02
C LEU A 47 2.51 5.80 11.48
N PRO A 48 1.21 5.97 11.75
CA PRO A 48 0.69 6.19 13.10
C PRO A 48 0.64 4.94 13.98
N TRP A 49 0.82 3.75 13.38
CA TRP A 49 0.59 2.47 14.06
C TRP A 49 1.82 1.87 14.76
N LEU A 50 3.02 2.43 14.54
CA LEU A 50 4.29 1.85 15.03
C LEU A 50 4.33 1.63 16.55
N ASP A 51 3.77 2.57 17.32
CA ASP A 51 3.77 2.47 18.79
C ASP A 51 2.81 1.37 19.29
N GLY A 52 1.91 0.89 18.43
CA GLY A 52 1.03 -0.24 18.71
C GLY A 52 1.60 -1.60 18.35
N THR A 53 2.66 -1.65 17.54
CA THR A 53 3.30 -2.88 17.07
C THR A 53 4.58 -3.13 17.86
N ASN A 54 4.52 -3.93 18.92
CA ASN A 54 5.62 -4.12 19.87
C ASN A 54 6.07 -5.58 19.98
N SER A 55 5.36 -6.50 19.33
CA SER A 55 5.63 -7.93 19.39
C SER A 55 5.23 -8.63 18.09
N ILE A 56 5.70 -9.86 17.90
CA ILE A 56 5.28 -10.73 16.79
C ILE A 56 3.77 -11.01 16.89
N GLU A 57 3.22 -11.12 18.08
CA GLU A 57 1.79 -11.35 18.31
C GLU A 57 0.93 -10.17 17.81
N ASP A 58 1.43 -8.94 17.90
CA ASP A 58 0.76 -7.76 17.33
C ASP A 58 0.71 -7.86 15.81
N GLU A 59 1.82 -8.28 15.17
CA GLU A 59 1.85 -8.51 13.71
C GLU A 59 0.94 -9.68 13.31
N VAL A 60 0.93 -10.78 14.05
CA VAL A 60 -0.01 -11.90 13.79
C VAL A 60 -1.45 -11.41 13.82
N SER A 61 -1.80 -10.58 14.83
CA SER A 61 -3.15 -10.02 14.95
C SER A 61 -3.49 -9.09 13.81
N PHE A 62 -2.56 -8.23 13.40
CA PHE A 62 -2.71 -7.32 12.28
C PHE A 62 -2.88 -8.09 10.97
N ILE A 63 -2.00 -9.04 10.66
CA ILE A 63 -2.09 -9.88 9.46
C ILE A 63 -3.41 -10.65 9.45
N GLY A 64 -3.84 -11.22 10.60
CA GLY A 64 -5.12 -11.89 10.70
C GLY A 64 -6.29 -11.01 10.29
N THR A 65 -6.32 -9.76 10.74
CA THR A 65 -7.34 -8.77 10.35
C THR A 65 -7.30 -8.47 8.84
N THR A 66 -6.11 -8.27 8.28
CA THR A 66 -5.98 -7.98 6.83
C THR A 66 -6.38 -9.17 5.95
N LEU A 67 -6.15 -10.41 6.42
CA LEU A 67 -6.61 -11.60 5.72
C LEU A 67 -8.15 -11.75 5.75
N GLU A 68 -8.80 -11.34 6.83
CA GLU A 68 -10.26 -11.27 6.89
C GLU A 68 -10.82 -10.20 5.93
N GLU A 69 -10.19 -9.03 5.85
CA GLU A 69 -10.54 -7.97 4.88
C GLU A 69 -10.36 -8.44 3.44
N TYR A 70 -9.26 -9.13 3.17
CA TYR A 70 -9.02 -9.76 1.88
C TYR A 70 -10.11 -10.77 1.53
N GLY A 71 -10.48 -11.67 2.45
CA GLY A 71 -11.55 -12.65 2.23
C GLY A 71 -12.93 -12.05 1.97
N ARG A 72 -13.16 -10.80 2.40
CA ARG A 72 -14.38 -10.04 2.08
C ARG A 72 -14.28 -9.21 0.80
N GLY A 73 -13.06 -9.07 0.23
CA GLY A 73 -12.80 -8.19 -0.90
C GLY A 73 -12.77 -6.69 -0.52
N ASP A 74 -12.58 -6.37 0.76
CA ASP A 74 -12.57 -4.99 1.26
C ASP A 74 -11.20 -4.31 1.09
N GLY A 75 -10.13 -5.12 1.00
CA GLY A 75 -8.75 -4.67 0.88
C GLY A 75 -7.79 -5.81 0.58
N ALA A 76 -6.50 -5.52 0.54
CA ALA A 76 -5.42 -6.51 0.41
C ALA A 76 -4.13 -5.96 1.01
N LEU A 77 -3.33 -6.82 1.63
CA LEU A 77 -1.98 -6.50 2.09
C LEU A 77 -0.97 -7.43 1.41
N TYR A 78 0.03 -6.84 0.78
CA TYR A 78 1.12 -7.54 0.12
C TYR A 78 2.44 -7.27 0.82
N ALA A 79 3.22 -8.32 1.07
CA ALA A 79 4.65 -8.18 1.29
C ALA A 79 5.32 -7.76 -0.03
N ILE A 80 6.15 -6.73 0.02
CA ILE A 80 7.09 -6.41 -1.07
C ILE A 80 8.30 -7.30 -0.87
N ARG A 81 8.51 -8.23 -1.79
CA ARG A 81 9.64 -9.16 -1.73
C ARG A 81 10.65 -8.87 -2.83
N LEU A 82 11.89 -8.69 -2.42
CA LEU A 82 13.03 -8.51 -3.33
C LEU A 82 14.01 -9.67 -3.13
N ASP A 83 14.23 -10.47 -4.18
CA ASP A 83 15.05 -11.68 -4.17
C ASP A 83 14.63 -12.69 -3.06
N GLY A 84 13.35 -12.68 -2.69
CA GLY A 84 12.76 -13.53 -1.66
C GLY A 84 12.64 -12.88 -0.29
N ASP A 85 13.42 -11.83 0.02
CA ASP A 85 13.40 -11.13 1.31
C ASP A 85 12.26 -10.13 1.38
N LEU A 86 11.59 -10.01 2.53
CA LEU A 86 10.58 -8.98 2.80
C LEU A 86 11.30 -7.65 3.04
N VAL A 87 11.05 -6.67 2.16
CA VAL A 87 11.69 -5.34 2.21
C VAL A 87 10.70 -4.21 2.52
N GLY A 88 9.42 -4.52 2.64
CA GLY A 88 8.35 -3.57 2.92
C GLY A 88 6.97 -4.18 2.70
N ALA A 89 5.95 -3.36 2.70
CA ALA A 89 4.58 -3.77 2.39
C ALA A 89 3.86 -2.75 1.52
N MET A 90 2.87 -3.24 0.78
CA MET A 90 1.96 -2.44 -0.04
C MET A 90 0.53 -2.96 0.13
N SER A 91 -0.42 -2.06 0.30
CA SER A 91 -1.81 -2.41 0.58
C SER A 91 -2.79 -1.72 -0.36
N LEU A 92 -3.89 -2.40 -0.61
CA LEU A 92 -5.17 -1.77 -0.93
C LEU A 92 -5.88 -1.55 0.40
N ASN A 93 -5.83 -0.31 0.93
CA ASN A 93 -6.37 0.01 2.25
C ASN A 93 -7.90 -0.11 2.29
N TRP A 94 -8.51 0.04 1.14
CA TRP A 94 -9.94 -0.12 0.91
C TRP A 94 -10.22 -0.34 -0.57
N ILE A 95 -11.30 -1.07 -0.86
CA ILE A 95 -11.85 -1.26 -2.21
C ILE A 95 -13.34 -0.92 -2.15
N ASP A 96 -13.74 0.08 -2.91
CA ASP A 96 -15.15 0.47 -3.11
C ASP A 96 -15.63 -0.10 -4.45
N TRP A 97 -16.23 -1.26 -4.42
CA TRP A 97 -16.75 -1.94 -5.60
C TRP A 97 -17.91 -1.16 -6.26
N GLY A 98 -18.70 -0.44 -5.46
CA GLY A 98 -19.84 0.33 -5.95
C GLY A 98 -19.41 1.50 -6.83
N ASN A 99 -18.38 2.21 -6.42
CA ASN A 99 -17.78 3.32 -7.15
C ASN A 99 -16.54 2.91 -7.97
N ARG A 100 -16.14 1.64 -7.89
CA ARG A 100 -14.96 1.07 -8.55
C ARG A 100 -13.68 1.85 -8.24
N GLY A 101 -13.45 2.12 -6.97
CA GLY A 101 -12.27 2.86 -6.49
C GLY A 101 -11.49 2.08 -5.44
N CYS A 102 -10.21 2.43 -5.27
CA CYS A 102 -9.38 1.90 -4.19
C CYS A 102 -8.38 2.93 -3.68
N GLY A 103 -7.92 2.73 -2.45
CA GLY A 103 -6.85 3.50 -1.83
C GLY A 103 -5.63 2.64 -1.56
N VAL A 104 -4.43 3.15 -1.91
CA VAL A 104 -3.15 2.47 -1.72
C VAL A 104 -2.37 3.06 -0.55
N GLY A 105 -1.69 2.20 0.20
CA GLY A 105 -0.65 2.53 1.16
C GLY A 105 0.58 1.67 0.95
N TYR A 106 1.75 2.13 1.39
CA TYR A 106 2.99 1.36 1.34
C TYR A 106 4.06 1.92 2.27
N TRP A 107 5.00 1.05 2.61
CA TRP A 107 6.24 1.43 3.26
C TRP A 107 7.38 0.52 2.79
N LEU A 108 8.61 0.99 2.92
CA LEU A 108 9.84 0.23 2.66
C LEU A 108 10.80 0.39 3.83
N SER A 109 11.64 -0.62 4.04
CA SER A 109 12.82 -0.48 4.89
C SER A 109 13.76 0.60 4.34
N THR A 110 14.46 1.28 5.21
CA THR A 110 15.29 2.46 4.90
C THR A 110 16.30 2.18 3.78
N GLU A 111 16.96 1.02 3.82
CA GLU A 111 17.98 0.62 2.83
C GLU A 111 17.43 0.37 1.42
N HIS A 112 16.11 0.17 1.31
CA HIS A 112 15.42 -0.08 0.04
C HIS A 112 14.70 1.16 -0.51
N THR A 113 14.73 2.29 0.22
CA THR A 113 14.21 3.57 -0.28
C THR A 113 15.08 4.15 -1.38
N GLY A 114 14.52 5.07 -2.20
CA GLY A 114 15.25 5.75 -3.26
C GLY A 114 15.67 4.88 -4.47
N ARG A 115 15.36 3.59 -4.47
CA ARG A 115 15.71 2.62 -5.53
C ARG A 115 14.59 2.41 -6.55
N GLY A 116 13.50 3.16 -6.46
CA GLY A 116 12.35 3.07 -7.34
C GLY A 116 11.43 1.86 -7.10
N ILE A 117 11.70 1.05 -6.06
CA ILE A 117 10.92 -0.18 -5.76
C ILE A 117 9.44 0.15 -5.56
N ALA A 118 9.10 1.08 -4.66
CA ALA A 118 7.70 1.45 -4.41
C ALA A 118 7.00 1.96 -5.68
N THR A 119 7.70 2.71 -6.54
CA THR A 119 7.13 3.19 -7.80
C THR A 119 6.76 2.04 -8.73
N ARG A 120 7.66 1.06 -8.93
CA ARG A 120 7.39 -0.12 -9.77
C ARG A 120 6.27 -0.99 -9.20
N CYS A 121 6.26 -1.19 -7.88
CA CYS A 121 5.19 -1.89 -7.19
C CYS A 121 3.83 -1.19 -7.37
N CYS A 122 3.78 0.16 -7.23
CA CYS A 122 2.56 0.94 -7.49
C CYS A 122 2.07 0.80 -8.93
N VAL A 123 2.98 0.82 -9.93
CA VAL A 123 2.62 0.58 -11.34
C VAL A 123 1.94 -0.77 -11.47
N ARG A 124 2.57 -1.83 -10.97
CA ARG A 124 2.03 -3.19 -11.09
C ARG A 124 0.69 -3.37 -10.36
N LEU A 125 0.57 -2.78 -9.17
CA LEU A 125 -0.70 -2.82 -8.42
C LEU A 125 -1.81 -2.04 -9.14
N MET A 126 -1.48 -0.89 -9.73
CA MET A 126 -2.41 -0.07 -10.49
C MET A 126 -2.91 -0.80 -11.75
N GLU A 127 -2.00 -1.49 -12.48
CA GLU A 127 -2.37 -2.36 -13.59
C GLU A 127 -3.35 -3.45 -13.14
N HIS A 128 -3.05 -4.12 -12.03
CA HIS A 128 -3.94 -5.14 -11.46
C HIS A 128 -5.32 -4.57 -11.11
N CYS A 129 -5.36 -3.39 -10.49
CA CYS A 129 -6.62 -2.73 -10.15
C CYS A 129 -7.47 -2.40 -11.38
N PHE A 130 -6.86 -1.90 -12.45
CA PHE A 130 -7.58 -1.49 -13.64
C PHE A 130 -7.89 -2.66 -14.58
N ASP A 131 -6.94 -3.58 -14.78
CA ASP A 131 -7.06 -4.66 -15.76
C ASP A 131 -7.80 -5.88 -15.24
N ASP A 132 -7.47 -6.31 -14.02
CA ASP A 132 -7.97 -7.57 -13.46
C ASP A 132 -9.22 -7.34 -12.58
N LEU A 133 -9.19 -6.28 -11.73
CA LEU A 133 -10.31 -5.98 -10.83
C LEU A 133 -11.37 -5.06 -11.46
N GLY A 134 -11.10 -4.46 -12.62
CA GLY A 134 -12.03 -3.56 -13.32
C GLY A 134 -12.34 -2.28 -12.55
N LEU A 135 -11.43 -1.86 -11.66
CA LEU A 135 -11.57 -0.60 -10.93
C LEU A 135 -11.36 0.58 -11.89
N HIS A 136 -11.85 1.74 -11.49
CA HIS A 136 -11.81 2.96 -12.30
C HIS A 136 -10.90 4.04 -11.70
N ARG A 137 -10.73 4.01 -10.38
CA ARG A 137 -10.07 5.09 -9.64
C ARG A 137 -9.08 4.52 -8.63
N PHE A 138 -7.86 5.02 -8.69
CA PHE A 138 -6.77 4.67 -7.78
C PHE A 138 -6.36 5.92 -6.99
N VAL A 139 -6.32 5.83 -5.66
CA VAL A 139 -6.08 6.95 -4.75
C VAL A 139 -4.84 6.68 -3.91
N LEU A 140 -4.02 7.72 -3.75
CA LEU A 140 -2.89 7.73 -2.83
C LEU A 140 -3.01 8.96 -1.92
N GLU A 141 -2.99 8.74 -0.62
CA GLU A 141 -2.89 9.80 0.38
C GLU A 141 -1.49 9.77 1.03
N ALA A 142 -0.88 10.93 1.17
CA ALA A 142 0.40 11.08 1.86
C ALA A 142 0.42 12.36 2.68
N ALA A 143 1.06 12.34 3.84
CA ALA A 143 1.30 13.57 4.60
C ALA A 143 1.95 14.63 3.70
N THR A 144 1.57 15.90 3.83
CA THR A 144 2.05 16.98 2.94
C THR A 144 3.56 17.12 2.92
N GLU A 145 4.21 16.81 4.04
CA GLU A 145 5.67 16.83 4.19
C GLU A 145 6.37 15.55 3.76
N ASN A 146 5.62 14.47 3.46
CA ASN A 146 6.19 13.24 2.92
C ASN A 146 6.49 13.39 1.42
N PHE A 147 7.47 14.22 1.10
CA PHE A 147 7.87 14.51 -0.28
C PHE A 147 8.25 13.26 -1.07
N PRO A 148 8.94 12.25 -0.50
CA PRO A 148 9.21 11.01 -1.23
C PRO A 148 7.95 10.30 -1.73
N SER A 149 6.93 10.15 -0.88
CA SER A 149 5.67 9.51 -1.25
C SER A 149 4.90 10.34 -2.29
N ARG A 150 4.81 11.67 -2.10
CA ARG A 150 4.18 12.58 -3.05
C ARG A 150 4.85 12.55 -4.42
N ALA A 151 6.18 12.49 -4.46
CA ALA A 151 6.94 12.38 -5.70
C ALA A 151 6.64 11.07 -6.47
N ILE A 152 6.22 9.99 -5.79
CA ILE A 152 5.75 8.77 -6.45
C ILE A 152 4.42 9.05 -7.15
N ALA A 153 3.45 9.65 -6.47
CA ALA A 153 2.16 10.01 -7.08
C ALA A 153 2.33 10.92 -8.31
N GLU A 154 3.18 11.94 -8.20
CA GLU A 154 3.47 12.87 -9.31
C GLU A 154 4.15 12.17 -10.49
N ARG A 155 5.11 11.28 -10.22
CA ARG A 155 5.82 10.49 -11.25
C ARG A 155 4.87 9.50 -11.94
N LEU A 156 3.87 9.00 -11.22
CA LEU A 156 2.83 8.15 -11.77
C LEU A 156 1.74 8.94 -12.53
N GLY A 157 1.87 10.26 -12.64
CA GLY A 157 0.90 11.12 -13.32
C GLY A 157 -0.42 11.28 -12.56
N MET A 158 -0.43 10.99 -11.25
CA MET A 158 -1.60 11.19 -10.43
C MET A 158 -1.85 12.68 -10.21
N ARG A 159 -3.10 13.07 -10.23
CA ARG A 159 -3.54 14.46 -10.04
C ARG A 159 -3.71 14.75 -8.55
N LEU A 160 -3.12 15.83 -8.06
CA LEU A 160 -3.42 16.35 -6.73
C LEU A 160 -4.85 16.92 -6.73
N GLU A 161 -5.74 16.32 -5.96
CA GLU A 161 -7.15 16.72 -5.89
C GLU A 161 -7.48 17.57 -4.65
N ALA A 162 -6.79 17.32 -3.53
CA ALA A 162 -7.04 18.05 -2.30
C ALA A 162 -5.82 18.04 -1.37
N ILE A 163 -5.77 19.08 -0.52
CA ILE A 163 -5.03 19.06 0.75
C ILE A 163 -6.08 19.03 1.86
N THR A 164 -6.11 17.93 2.60
CA THR A 164 -7.01 17.73 3.74
C THR A 164 -6.31 18.14 5.03
N LYS A 165 -6.90 19.11 5.74
CA LYS A 165 -6.35 19.65 6.98
C LYS A 165 -6.58 18.71 8.14
N ASP A 166 -5.55 18.61 9.02
CA ASP A 166 -5.60 17.81 10.25
C ASP A 166 -6.18 16.38 10.01
N ARG A 167 -5.73 15.76 8.90
CA ARG A 167 -6.31 14.53 8.38
C ARG A 167 -5.95 13.31 9.23
N GLU A 168 -4.75 13.28 9.78
CA GLU A 168 -4.25 12.15 10.53
C GLU A 168 -3.56 12.59 11.82
N TRP A 169 -3.88 11.91 12.93
CA TRP A 169 -3.17 12.07 14.20
C TRP A 169 -1.90 11.22 14.19
N LEU A 170 -0.75 11.88 14.27
CA LEU A 170 0.56 11.24 14.26
C LEU A 170 1.23 11.43 15.63
N TYR A 171 0.92 10.53 16.56
CA TYR A 171 1.44 10.43 17.92
C TYR A 171 1.09 11.62 18.85
N ASP A 172 1.52 12.85 18.51
CA ASP A 172 1.41 14.05 19.35
C ASP A 172 0.92 15.28 18.59
N HIS A 173 0.70 15.16 17.27
CA HIS A 173 0.23 16.24 16.41
C HIS A 173 -0.63 15.74 15.26
N TYR A 174 -1.37 16.66 14.65
CA TYR A 174 -2.08 16.38 13.39
C TYR A 174 -1.22 16.70 12.19
N VAL A 175 -1.34 15.92 11.13
CA VAL A 175 -0.73 16.18 9.85
C VAL A 175 -1.78 16.40 8.76
N ASP A 176 -1.50 17.31 7.84
CA ASP A 176 -2.27 17.50 6.63
C ASP A 176 -1.91 16.42 5.63
N SER A 177 -2.89 15.94 4.86
CA SER A 177 -2.65 14.98 3.78
C SER A 177 -2.90 15.57 2.41
N ALA A 178 -2.02 15.23 1.48
CA ALA A 178 -2.19 15.45 0.05
C ALA A 178 -2.86 14.22 -0.56
N LEU A 179 -4.07 14.41 -1.12
CA LEU A 179 -4.83 13.37 -1.80
C LEU A 179 -4.56 13.44 -3.29
N TYR A 180 -3.98 12.38 -3.81
CA TYR A 180 -3.71 12.18 -5.23
C TYR A 180 -4.63 11.10 -5.79
N ALA A 181 -5.07 11.27 -7.04
CA ALA A 181 -5.85 10.27 -7.73
C ALA A 181 -5.51 10.18 -9.20
N ILE A 182 -5.78 9.01 -9.78
CA ILE A 182 -5.75 8.78 -11.22
C ILE A 182 -6.90 7.84 -11.57
N THR A 183 -7.54 8.11 -12.72
CA THR A 183 -8.58 7.23 -13.28
C THR A 183 -7.99 6.32 -14.34
N GLU A 184 -8.66 5.22 -14.62
CA GLU A 184 -8.24 4.25 -15.65
C GLU A 184 -8.03 4.90 -17.03
N PRO A 185 -8.92 5.79 -17.55
CA PRO A 185 -8.68 6.48 -18.82
C PRO A 185 -7.45 7.40 -18.79
N GLU A 186 -7.20 8.10 -17.68
CA GLU A 186 -6.01 8.93 -17.51
C GLU A 186 -4.74 8.06 -17.51
N TRP A 187 -4.79 6.90 -16.83
CA TRP A 187 -3.70 5.93 -16.82
C TRP A 187 -3.37 5.42 -18.23
N ARG A 188 -4.41 5.08 -19.04
CA ARG A 188 -4.26 4.59 -20.41
C ARG A 188 -3.77 5.64 -21.41
N SER A 189 -4.04 6.92 -21.15
CA SER A 189 -3.66 8.02 -22.05
C SER A 189 -2.25 8.55 -21.84
N ARG A 190 -1.47 7.96 -20.92
CA ARG A 190 -0.09 8.36 -20.69
C ARG A 190 0.81 7.76 -21.77
N ASP A 191 1.55 8.60 -22.46
CA ASP A 191 2.60 8.26 -23.44
C ASP A 191 3.89 7.77 -22.74
#